data_d2ccb92ad92832a8568f399a13f478d8
#
_entry.id   d2ccb92ad92832a8568f399a13f478d8
#
_cell.length_a   1.000
_cell.length_b   1.000
_cell.length_c   1.000
_cell.angle_alpha   90.00
_cell.angle_beta   90.00
_cell.angle_gamma   90.00
#
_symmetry.space_group_name_H-M   'P 1'
#
loop_
_entity.id
_entity.type
_entity.pdbx_description
1 polymer ?
#
loop_
_entity_poly.entity_id
_entity_poly.type
_entity_poly.pdbx_seq_one_letter_code
_entity_poly.pdbx_strand_id
1 'polypeptide(L)'
;MRVLLDESVPRRLAAEFPESFGSRTVQQMGWAGCSNGELLRLAADHGFGVLVTVDQGFAYQQSVRNLPIPVVIMIAGRTRLQELRPLVPEVIAVLSGDLGQRIHRVMA
;
A
#
# COMPACT_ATOMS: atom_id res chain seq x y z
N MET A 1 13.32 -1.81 0.85
CA MET A 1 12.13 -0.97 0.62
C MET A 1 11.17 -1.11 1.79
N ARG A 2 10.70 -0.01 2.32
CA ARG A 2 9.74 -0.03 3.42
C ARG A 2 8.31 0.07 2.86
N VAL A 3 7.45 -0.80 3.34
CA VAL A 3 6.05 -0.90 2.89
C VAL A 3 5.13 -0.31 3.95
N LEU A 4 4.27 0.61 3.55
CA LEU A 4 3.21 1.14 4.41
C LEU A 4 1.88 0.51 4.00
N LEU A 5 1.17 -0.05 4.97
CA LEU A 5 -0.16 -0.64 4.74
C LEU A 5 -1.23 0.35 5.20
N ASP A 6 -2.12 0.71 4.27
CA ASP A 6 -3.20 1.64 4.52
C ASP A 6 -4.17 1.10 5.60
N GLU A 7 -4.87 2.00 6.28
CA GLU A 7 -5.82 1.61 7.33
C GLU A 7 -6.99 0.77 6.81
N SER A 8 -7.27 0.81 5.52
CA SER A 8 -8.29 -0.03 4.89
C SER A 8 -7.87 -1.50 4.77
N VAL A 9 -6.58 -1.79 4.97
CA VAL A 9 -6.04 -3.14 4.88
C VAL A 9 -6.05 -3.78 6.27
N PRO A 10 -6.47 -5.06 6.40
CA PRO A 10 -6.38 -5.74 7.70
C PRO A 10 -4.96 -5.70 8.25
N ARG A 11 -4.82 -5.30 9.51
CA ARG A 11 -3.49 -5.12 10.13
C ARG A 11 -2.65 -6.40 10.10
N ARG A 12 -3.29 -7.55 10.20
CA ARG A 12 -2.58 -8.84 10.19
C ARG A 12 -1.90 -9.13 8.87
N LEU A 13 -2.28 -8.44 7.80
CA LEU A 13 -1.64 -8.65 6.51
C LEU A 13 -0.15 -8.25 6.55
N ALA A 14 0.22 -7.36 7.45
CA ALA A 14 1.62 -6.95 7.60
C ALA A 14 2.55 -8.14 7.86
N ALA A 15 2.07 -9.15 8.60
CA ALA A 15 2.85 -10.33 8.92
C ALA A 15 3.12 -11.23 7.71
N GLU A 16 2.39 -11.04 6.62
CA GLU A 16 2.57 -11.82 5.39
C GLU A 16 3.72 -11.30 4.53
N PHE A 17 4.26 -10.13 4.85
CA PHE A 17 5.41 -9.58 4.14
C PHE A 17 6.71 -9.96 4.84
N PRO A 18 7.78 -10.26 4.07
CA PRO A 18 9.09 -10.53 4.67
C PRO A 18 9.57 -9.36 5.54
N GLU A 19 10.31 -9.67 6.59
CA GLU A 19 10.85 -8.65 7.51
C GLU A 19 11.70 -7.60 6.79
N SER A 20 12.35 -7.99 5.70
CA SER A 20 13.19 -7.09 4.92
C SER A 20 12.41 -5.91 4.34
N PHE A 21 11.09 -6.00 4.23
CA PHE A 21 10.27 -4.88 3.77
C PHE A 21 9.99 -3.85 4.87
N GLY A 22 10.28 -4.17 6.13
CA GLY A 22 10.04 -3.26 7.23
C GLY A 22 8.61 -2.73 7.26
N SER A 23 7.63 -3.61 7.06
CA SER A 23 6.23 -3.22 6.92
C SER A 23 5.69 -2.57 8.19
N ARG A 24 4.94 -1.50 8.01
CA ARG A 24 4.22 -0.81 9.08
C ARG A 24 2.81 -0.50 8.61
N THR A 25 1.88 -0.45 9.54
CA THR A 25 0.51 -0.03 9.24
C THR A 25 0.36 1.45 9.52
N VAL A 26 -0.62 2.07 8.86
CA VAL A 26 -0.96 3.48 9.10
C VAL A 26 -1.30 3.70 10.58
N GLN A 27 -2.00 2.74 11.20
CA GLN A 27 -2.34 2.82 12.62
C GLN A 27 -1.10 2.83 13.50
N GLN A 28 -0.10 1.99 13.19
CA GLN A 28 1.16 1.96 13.94
C GLN A 28 1.91 3.28 13.87
N MET A 29 1.79 3.98 12.75
CA MET A 29 2.44 5.27 12.56
C MET A 29 1.68 6.44 13.19
N GLY A 30 0.46 6.20 13.66
CA GLY A 30 -0.37 7.26 14.20
C GLY A 30 -0.99 8.15 13.14
N TRP A 31 -1.12 7.66 11.91
CA TRP A 31 -1.59 8.45 10.77
C TRP A 31 -3.03 8.13 10.35
N ALA A 32 -3.76 7.38 11.16
CA ALA A 32 -5.16 7.06 10.86
C ALA A 32 -5.97 8.35 10.71
N GLY A 33 -6.85 8.37 9.71
CA GLY A 33 -7.71 9.52 9.46
C GLY A 33 -7.11 10.59 8.55
N CYS A 34 -5.85 10.46 8.14
CA CYS A 34 -5.26 11.39 7.18
C CYS A 34 -5.92 11.25 5.80
N SER A 35 -6.00 12.36 5.06
CA SER A 35 -6.42 12.30 3.67
C SER A 35 -5.38 11.50 2.87
N ASN A 36 -5.80 10.98 1.71
CA ASN A 36 -4.90 10.19 0.88
C ASN A 36 -3.65 10.98 0.45
N GLY A 37 -3.83 12.23 0.05
CA GLY A 37 -2.69 13.07 -0.35
C GLY A 37 -1.73 13.35 0.79
N GLU A 38 -2.24 13.64 1.98
CA GLU A 38 -1.43 13.87 3.15
C GLU A 38 -0.69 12.60 3.57
N LEU A 39 -1.38 11.46 3.51
CA LEU A 39 -0.79 10.17 3.85
C LEU A 39 0.40 9.85 2.95
N LEU A 40 0.26 10.07 1.65
CA LEU A 40 1.35 9.82 0.70
C LEU A 40 2.57 10.71 0.96
N ARG A 41 2.33 11.97 1.32
CA ARG A 41 3.43 12.89 1.66
C ARG A 41 4.14 12.45 2.94
N LEU A 42 3.38 12.10 3.98
CA LEU A 42 3.95 11.60 5.23
C LEU A 42 4.78 10.35 4.99
N ALA A 43 4.25 9.42 4.18
CA ALA A 43 4.95 8.18 3.88
C ALA A 43 6.27 8.46 3.17
N ALA A 44 6.28 9.34 2.18
CA ALA A 44 7.49 9.71 1.46
C ALA A 44 8.51 10.34 2.41
N ASP A 45 8.06 11.25 3.27
CA ASP A 45 8.93 11.96 4.20
C ASP A 45 9.55 11.02 5.24
N HIS A 46 8.89 9.91 5.54
CA HIS A 46 9.37 8.94 6.51
C HIS A 46 10.06 7.72 5.89
N GLY A 47 10.41 7.81 4.62
CA GLY A 47 11.23 6.79 3.97
C GLY A 47 10.50 5.55 3.50
N PHE A 48 9.18 5.60 3.42
CA PHE A 48 8.42 4.49 2.82
C PHE A 48 8.56 4.53 1.30
N GLY A 49 8.72 3.35 0.71
CA GLY A 49 8.89 3.23 -0.73
C GLY A 49 7.60 2.92 -1.48
N VAL A 50 6.55 2.52 -0.77
CA VAL A 50 5.29 2.12 -1.39
C VAL A 50 4.17 2.15 -0.37
N LEU A 51 2.95 2.47 -0.82
CA LEU A 51 1.73 2.31 -0.03
C LEU A 51 0.94 1.15 -0.63
N VAL A 52 0.54 0.19 0.21
CA VAL A 52 -0.33 -0.92 -0.19
C VAL A 52 -1.72 -0.66 0.41
N THR A 53 -2.74 -0.69 -0.43
CA THR A 53 -4.11 -0.34 -0.03
C THR A 53 -5.12 -1.22 -0.75
N VAL A 54 -6.36 -1.21 -0.26
CA VAL A 54 -7.51 -1.76 -0.98
C VAL A 54 -8.47 -0.65 -1.41
N ASP A 55 -8.16 0.60 -1.07
CA ASP A 55 -8.98 1.75 -1.41
C ASP A 55 -8.71 2.19 -2.85
N GLN A 56 -9.64 1.90 -3.74
CA GLN A 56 -9.52 2.27 -5.14
C GLN A 56 -9.64 3.78 -5.37
N GLY A 57 -10.05 4.52 -4.34
CA GLY A 57 -10.11 5.99 -4.40
C GLY A 57 -8.75 6.63 -4.68
N PHE A 58 -7.64 5.97 -4.33
CA PHE A 58 -6.32 6.48 -4.66
C PHE A 58 -6.11 6.65 -6.16
N ALA A 59 -6.76 5.82 -6.98
CA ALA A 59 -6.61 5.89 -8.43
C ALA A 59 -7.27 7.14 -9.03
N TYR A 60 -8.23 7.72 -8.32
CA TYR A 60 -9.01 8.86 -8.81
C TYR A 60 -8.58 10.18 -8.17
N GLN A 61 -7.68 10.12 -7.21
CA GLN A 61 -7.21 11.33 -6.55
C GLN A 61 -5.99 11.87 -7.25
N GLN A 62 -6.08 13.11 -7.61
CA GLN A 62 -4.95 13.88 -8.10
C GLN A 62 -4.30 13.33 -9.36
N SER A 63 -3.43 14.09 -9.88
CA SER A 63 -2.60 13.72 -11.01
C SER A 63 -1.77 12.49 -10.63
N VAL A 64 -2.04 11.38 -11.28
CA VAL A 64 -1.26 10.14 -11.16
C VAL A 64 0.24 10.39 -11.43
N ARG A 65 0.55 11.53 -12.07
CA ARG A 65 1.90 11.91 -12.42
C ARG A 65 2.73 12.43 -11.24
N ASN A 66 2.07 12.82 -10.16
CA ASN A 66 2.73 13.47 -9.02
C ASN A 66 2.60 12.70 -7.73
N LEU A 67 2.51 11.38 -7.80
CA LEU A 67 2.49 10.57 -6.59
C LEU A 67 3.85 10.65 -5.91
N PRO A 68 3.89 11.00 -4.61
CA PRO A 68 5.17 11.03 -3.88
C PRO A 68 5.84 9.66 -3.81
N ILE A 69 5.03 8.59 -3.74
CA ILE A 69 5.50 7.21 -3.76
C ILE A 69 4.51 6.37 -4.57
N PRO A 70 4.94 5.22 -5.09
CA PRO A 70 4.01 4.32 -5.79
C PRO A 70 2.94 3.77 -4.85
N VAL A 71 1.80 3.43 -5.41
CA VAL A 71 0.66 2.86 -4.70
C VAL A 71 0.32 1.53 -5.34
N VAL A 72 0.18 0.48 -4.53
CA VAL A 72 -0.30 -0.83 -4.98
C VAL A 72 -1.70 -1.02 -4.42
N ILE A 73 -2.67 -1.19 -5.30
CA ILE A 73 -4.07 -1.42 -4.92
C ILE A 73 -4.38 -2.89 -5.10
N MET A 74 -4.73 -3.57 -4.00
CA MET A 74 -5.20 -4.95 -4.06
C MET A 74 -6.70 -4.94 -4.31
N ILE A 75 -7.14 -5.67 -5.32
CA ILE A 75 -8.55 -5.72 -5.73
C ILE A 75 -9.06 -7.14 -5.57
N ALA A 76 -10.03 -7.30 -4.68
CA ALA A 76 -10.69 -8.58 -4.43
C ALA A 76 -12.18 -8.31 -4.22
N GLY A 77 -13.01 -9.35 -4.37
CA GLY A 77 -14.44 -9.22 -4.14
C GLY A 77 -14.77 -8.83 -2.71
N ARG A 78 -13.94 -9.31 -1.75
CA ARG A 78 -13.99 -8.89 -0.36
C ARG A 78 -12.57 -8.58 0.07
N THR A 79 -12.44 -7.69 1.05
CA THR A 79 -11.12 -7.20 1.47
C THR A 79 -10.73 -7.67 2.87
N ARG A 80 -11.23 -8.84 3.25
CA ARG A 80 -10.83 -9.49 4.50
C ARG A 80 -9.46 -10.15 4.33
N LEU A 81 -8.81 -10.43 5.46
CA LEU A 81 -7.48 -11.04 5.46
C LEU A 81 -7.42 -12.31 4.58
N GLN A 82 -8.42 -13.17 4.68
CA GLN A 82 -8.43 -14.44 3.95
C GLN A 82 -8.52 -14.27 2.42
N GLU A 83 -9.13 -13.18 1.96
CA GLU A 83 -9.21 -12.89 0.53
C GLU A 83 -7.97 -12.16 0.01
N LEU A 84 -7.30 -11.39 0.87
CA LEU A 84 -6.12 -10.62 0.49
C LEU A 84 -4.83 -11.40 0.62
N ARG A 85 -4.75 -12.33 1.57
CA ARG A 85 -3.55 -13.13 1.77
C ARG A 85 -3.05 -13.82 0.49
N PRO A 86 -3.92 -14.44 -0.33
CA PRO A 86 -3.45 -15.06 -1.56
C PRO A 86 -2.86 -14.10 -2.59
N LEU A 87 -3.14 -12.80 -2.47
CA LEU A 87 -2.59 -11.79 -3.38
C LEU A 87 -1.20 -11.33 -2.99
N VAL A 88 -0.79 -11.59 -1.75
CA VAL A 88 0.49 -11.08 -1.24
C VAL A 88 1.70 -11.53 -2.07
N PRO A 89 1.81 -12.80 -2.51
CA PRO A 89 2.93 -13.18 -3.36
C PRO A 89 3.05 -12.34 -4.63
N GLU A 90 1.91 -12.00 -5.25
CA GLU A 90 1.93 -11.16 -6.46
C GLU A 90 2.29 -9.72 -6.12
N VAL A 91 1.80 -9.21 -4.98
CA VAL A 91 2.21 -7.88 -4.49
C VAL A 91 3.72 -7.85 -4.30
N ILE A 92 4.29 -8.86 -3.65
CA ILE A 92 5.75 -8.95 -3.44
C ILE A 92 6.49 -8.96 -4.78
N ALA A 93 5.97 -9.70 -5.77
CA ALA A 93 6.57 -9.74 -7.10
C ALA A 93 6.57 -8.35 -7.75
N VAL A 94 5.47 -7.61 -7.62
CA VAL A 94 5.37 -6.24 -8.13
C VAL A 94 6.38 -5.33 -7.42
N LEU A 95 6.52 -5.47 -6.09
CA LEU A 95 7.46 -4.67 -5.30
C LEU A 95 8.91 -4.95 -5.66
N SER A 96 9.21 -6.10 -6.24
CA SER A 96 10.56 -6.47 -6.64
C SER A 96 10.96 -5.89 -7.98
N GLY A 97 10.02 -5.28 -8.71
CA GLY A 97 10.27 -4.65 -9.99
C GLY A 97 10.45 -3.14 -9.86
N ASP A 98 10.51 -2.47 -11.01
CA ASP A 98 10.56 -1.02 -11.06
C ASP A 98 9.14 -0.46 -10.92
N LEU A 99 8.85 0.14 -9.76
CA LEU A 99 7.52 0.65 -9.47
C LEU A 99 7.23 2.01 -10.09
N GLY A 100 8.25 2.85 -10.24
CA GLY A 100 8.02 4.23 -10.63
C GLY A 100 7.15 4.96 -9.60
N GLN A 101 6.60 6.10 -9.96
CA GLN A 101 5.70 6.89 -9.11
C GLN A 101 4.28 6.78 -9.65
N ARG A 102 3.72 5.58 -9.66
CA ARG A 102 2.42 5.31 -10.27
C ARG A 102 1.64 4.28 -9.49
N ILE A 103 0.42 4.04 -9.96
CA ILE A 103 -0.50 3.09 -9.35
C ILE A 103 -0.36 1.73 -10.03
N HIS A 104 -0.27 0.70 -9.22
CA HIS A 104 -0.25 -0.69 -9.65
C HIS A 104 -1.49 -1.40 -9.09
N ARG A 105 -2.14 -2.22 -9.88
CA ARG A 105 -3.29 -2.99 -9.44
C ARG A 105 -2.95 -4.46 -9.41
N VAL A 106 -3.27 -5.12 -8.29
CA VAL A 106 -3.11 -6.57 -8.12
C VAL A 106 -4.49 -7.13 -7.87
N MET A 107 -4.95 -7.98 -8.77
CA MET A 107 -6.31 -8.52 -8.73
C MET A 107 -6.32 -10.01 -8.41
N ALA A 108 -7.34 -10.39 -7.69
CA ALA A 108 -7.59 -11.79 -7.41
C ALA A 108 -7.95 -12.56 -8.68
#